data_9d28f2ead7e9216e0465f7bca913d00b
#
_entry.id   9d28f2ead7e9216e0465f7bca913d00b
#
_cell.length_a   1.000
_cell.length_b   1.000
_cell.length_c   1.000
_cell.angle_alpha   90.00
_cell.angle_beta   90.00
_cell.angle_gamma   90.00
#
_symmetry.space_group_name_H-M   'P 1'
#
loop_
_entity.id
_entity.type
_entity.pdbx_description
1 polymer ?
#
loop_
_entity_poly.entity_id
_entity_poly.type
_entity_poly.pdbx_seq_one_letter_code
_entity_poly.pdbx_strand_id
1 'polypeptide(L)'
;MENQILDVPQVSQEENDVLISEFTETEVKDVVFQMEHNKAPGPDSFPVEFYQVFWNLIKDNLMALFTDFHKEDLNLYSLNFGIITLIPKIHEATKIQQYRPICVLNVSFKIFTKVGTNRLNKVAQSVVSPTQTAFMPGRNIMEGVVILHETIHELHTKKSDGVIFKIDFEKAYDKVKWSFLQQTLRMKGSPVNGVGGLKEW
;
A
#
# COMPACT_ATOMS: atom_id res chain seq x y z
N MET A 1 -30.60 -21.67 3.60
CA MET A 1 -29.20 -21.34 3.88
C MET A 1 -29.22 -19.90 4.38
N GLU A 2 -29.16 -19.73 5.69
CA GLU A 2 -29.07 -18.42 6.31
C GLU A 2 -27.78 -17.76 5.85
N ASN A 3 -27.89 -16.56 5.29
CA ASN A 3 -26.76 -15.68 5.06
C ASN A 3 -26.13 -15.37 6.42
N GLN A 4 -25.11 -16.11 6.80
CA GLN A 4 -24.17 -15.61 7.82
C GLN A 4 -23.57 -14.32 7.24
N ILE A 5 -24.12 -13.19 7.66
CA ILE A 5 -23.46 -11.90 7.52
C ILE A 5 -22.16 -12.06 8.33
N LEU A 6 -21.05 -12.29 7.64
CA LEU A 6 -19.74 -12.24 8.26
C LEU A 6 -19.65 -10.87 8.89
N ASP A 7 -19.46 -10.83 10.20
CA ASP A 7 -19.21 -9.60 10.97
C ASP A 7 -17.83 -9.09 10.54
N VAL A 8 -17.83 -8.35 9.43
CA VAL A 8 -16.61 -7.81 8.82
C VAL A 8 -16.36 -6.44 9.44
N PRO A 9 -15.21 -6.23 10.11
CA PRO A 9 -14.88 -4.92 10.67
C PRO A 9 -15.04 -3.82 9.62
N GLN A 10 -15.73 -2.76 9.99
CA GLN A 10 -16.07 -1.63 9.12
C GLN A 10 -15.20 -0.42 9.48
N VAL A 11 -14.92 0.41 8.48
CA VAL A 11 -14.30 1.72 8.67
C VAL A 11 -15.33 2.64 9.35
N SER A 12 -14.93 3.33 10.41
CA SER A 12 -15.80 4.28 11.09
C SER A 12 -16.05 5.54 10.26
N GLN A 13 -17.06 6.34 10.63
CA GLN A 13 -17.32 7.61 9.93
C GLN A 13 -16.15 8.58 10.12
N GLU A 14 -15.57 8.65 11.31
CA GLU A 14 -14.43 9.52 11.59
C GLU A 14 -13.20 9.10 10.76
N GLU A 15 -12.94 7.79 10.62
CA GLU A 15 -11.87 7.28 9.76
C GLU A 15 -12.13 7.62 8.29
N ASN A 16 -13.37 7.52 7.83
CA ASN A 16 -13.75 7.90 6.48
C ASN A 16 -13.54 9.39 6.23
N ASP A 17 -13.93 10.25 7.18
CA ASP A 17 -13.77 11.70 7.08
C ASP A 17 -12.28 12.08 6.94
N VAL A 18 -11.39 11.38 7.65
CA VAL A 18 -9.93 11.54 7.49
C VAL A 18 -9.44 11.08 6.11
N LEU A 19 -9.97 9.97 5.60
CA LEU A 19 -9.57 9.45 4.29
C LEU A 19 -9.94 10.40 3.13
N ILE A 20 -11.10 11.07 3.23
CA ILE A 20 -11.63 11.96 2.19
C ILE A 20 -11.25 13.42 2.39
N SER A 21 -10.65 13.80 3.52
CA SER A 21 -10.25 15.18 3.77
C SER A 21 -9.21 15.68 2.76
N GLU A 22 -9.18 16.98 2.52
CA GLU A 22 -8.14 17.61 1.72
C GLU A 22 -6.74 17.29 2.26
N PHE A 23 -5.77 17.26 1.37
CA PHE A 23 -4.37 17.02 1.76
C PHE A 23 -3.76 18.30 2.33
N THR A 24 -3.03 18.16 3.44
CA THR A 24 -2.38 19.30 4.09
C THR A 24 -0.91 19.39 3.70
N GLU A 25 -0.37 20.62 3.70
CA GLU A 25 1.08 20.86 3.47
C GLU A 25 1.92 20.03 4.46
N THR A 26 1.47 19.92 5.71
CA THR A 26 2.20 19.18 6.75
C THR A 26 2.29 17.70 6.39
N GLU A 27 1.20 17.05 5.97
CA GLU A 27 1.23 15.63 5.55
C GLU A 27 2.19 15.39 4.39
N VAL A 28 2.13 16.26 3.38
CA VAL A 28 2.98 16.13 2.19
C VAL A 28 4.44 16.36 2.54
N LYS A 29 4.73 17.39 3.36
CA LYS A 29 6.07 17.70 3.85
C LYS A 29 6.64 16.53 4.65
N ASP A 30 5.88 15.99 5.60
CA ASP A 30 6.32 14.88 6.44
C ASP A 30 6.70 13.67 5.60
N VAL A 31 5.91 13.37 4.56
CA VAL A 31 6.23 12.29 3.61
C VAL A 31 7.51 12.55 2.87
N VAL A 32 7.70 13.75 2.30
CA VAL A 32 8.92 14.12 1.58
C VAL A 32 10.16 13.95 2.45
N PHE A 33 10.11 14.40 3.72
CA PHE A 33 11.24 14.33 4.65
C PHE A 33 11.43 12.94 5.30
N GLN A 34 10.43 12.06 5.25
CA GLN A 34 10.54 10.64 5.64
C GLN A 34 11.10 9.75 4.54
N MET A 35 11.14 10.21 3.29
CA MET A 35 11.66 9.41 2.19
C MET A 35 13.18 9.25 2.29
N GLU A 36 13.64 8.03 2.02
CA GLU A 36 15.06 7.68 2.09
C GLU A 36 15.86 8.31 0.95
N HIS A 37 17.05 8.76 1.29
CA HIS A 37 18.05 9.26 0.34
C HIS A 37 18.68 8.13 -0.48
N ASN A 38 19.44 8.50 -1.50
CA ASN A 38 20.23 7.58 -2.34
C ASN A 38 19.37 6.49 -3.03
N LYS A 39 18.11 6.80 -3.35
CA LYS A 39 17.26 5.93 -4.17
C LYS A 39 17.27 6.40 -5.62
N ALA A 40 17.16 5.45 -6.53
CA ALA A 40 17.10 5.75 -7.97
C ALA A 40 15.94 6.72 -8.28
N PRO A 41 16.22 7.83 -8.96
CA PRO A 41 15.19 8.74 -9.44
C PRO A 41 14.35 8.07 -10.54
N GLY A 42 13.18 8.62 -10.83
CA GLY A 42 12.38 8.21 -11.97
C GLY A 42 12.90 8.75 -13.31
N PRO A 43 12.10 8.63 -14.37
CA PRO A 43 12.44 9.11 -15.71
C PRO A 43 12.75 10.62 -15.78
N ASP A 44 12.19 11.42 -14.87
CA ASP A 44 12.43 12.86 -14.73
C ASP A 44 13.80 13.20 -14.14
N SER A 45 14.52 12.21 -13.63
CA SER A 45 15.84 12.33 -13.01
C SER A 45 15.90 13.17 -11.73
N PHE A 46 14.75 13.56 -11.14
CA PHE A 46 14.72 14.28 -9.86
C PHE A 46 14.75 13.28 -8.69
N PRO A 47 15.83 13.26 -7.88
CA PRO A 47 15.93 12.41 -6.70
C PRO A 47 15.12 13.01 -5.52
N VAL A 48 14.94 12.23 -4.46
CA VAL A 48 14.23 12.68 -3.24
C VAL A 48 14.87 13.92 -2.64
N GLU A 49 16.18 13.98 -2.63
CA GLU A 49 16.99 15.09 -2.11
C GLU A 49 16.64 16.43 -2.78
N PHE A 50 16.29 16.40 -4.08
CA PHE A 50 15.81 17.59 -4.78
C PHE A 50 14.54 18.15 -4.11
N TYR A 51 13.57 17.30 -3.82
CA TYR A 51 12.31 17.72 -3.17
C TYR A 51 12.51 18.21 -1.75
N GLN A 52 13.48 17.64 -1.03
CA GLN A 52 13.81 18.08 0.34
C GLN A 52 14.56 19.41 0.36
N VAL A 53 15.59 19.56 -0.48
CA VAL A 53 16.41 20.77 -0.53
C VAL A 53 15.61 21.98 -1.05
N PHE A 54 14.82 21.76 -2.10
CA PHE A 54 14.04 22.82 -2.75
C PHE A 54 12.59 22.91 -2.26
N TRP A 55 12.27 22.33 -1.10
CA TRP A 55 10.90 22.30 -0.56
C TRP A 55 10.19 23.64 -0.64
N ASN A 56 10.81 24.70 -0.14
CA ASN A 56 10.21 26.04 -0.10
C ASN A 56 9.92 26.64 -1.48
N LEU A 57 10.61 26.16 -2.52
CA LEU A 57 10.41 26.61 -3.89
C LEU A 57 9.29 25.84 -4.58
N ILE A 58 9.16 24.54 -4.29
CA ILE A 58 8.27 23.64 -5.05
C ILE A 58 6.97 23.29 -4.33
N LYS A 59 6.87 23.58 -3.02
CA LYS A 59 5.73 23.14 -2.19
C LYS A 59 4.39 23.59 -2.76
N ASP A 60 4.27 24.85 -3.24
CA ASP A 60 3.01 25.39 -3.75
C ASP A 60 2.57 24.65 -5.03
N ASN A 61 3.51 24.34 -5.91
CA ASN A 61 3.25 23.54 -7.11
C ASN A 61 2.86 22.09 -6.76
N LEU A 62 3.54 21.52 -5.76
CA LEU A 62 3.21 20.16 -5.31
C LEU A 62 1.82 20.13 -4.65
N MET A 63 1.48 21.12 -3.82
CA MET A 63 0.15 21.22 -3.21
C MET A 63 -0.95 21.47 -4.24
N ALA A 64 -0.68 22.22 -5.30
CA ALA A 64 -1.62 22.37 -6.42
C ALA A 64 -1.95 21.02 -7.05
N LEU A 65 -0.95 20.15 -7.30
CA LEU A 65 -1.17 18.79 -7.79
C LEU A 65 -2.04 17.95 -6.84
N PHE A 66 -1.84 18.05 -5.52
CA PHE A 66 -2.67 17.37 -4.54
C PHE A 66 -4.11 17.89 -4.52
N THR A 67 -4.30 19.20 -4.76
CA THR A 67 -5.62 19.81 -4.87
C THR A 67 -6.36 19.31 -6.12
N ASP A 68 -5.67 19.27 -7.26
CA ASP A 68 -6.23 18.75 -8.51
C ASP A 68 -6.56 17.26 -8.38
N PHE A 69 -5.71 16.49 -7.71
CA PHE A 69 -5.97 15.09 -7.39
C PHE A 69 -7.22 14.91 -6.54
N HIS A 70 -7.37 15.73 -5.49
CA HIS A 70 -8.55 15.69 -4.61
C HIS A 70 -9.85 16.03 -5.37
N LYS A 71 -9.77 16.93 -6.34
CA LYS A 71 -10.90 17.32 -7.21
C LYS A 71 -11.17 16.35 -8.36
N GLU A 72 -10.40 15.27 -8.47
CA GLU A 72 -10.45 14.31 -9.60
C GLU A 72 -10.12 14.95 -10.98
N ASP A 73 -9.42 16.10 -10.99
CA ASP A 73 -9.02 16.82 -12.21
C ASP A 73 -7.60 16.47 -12.67
N LEU A 74 -6.83 15.73 -11.86
CA LEU A 74 -5.45 15.37 -12.15
C LEU A 74 -5.37 14.20 -13.14
N ASN A 75 -4.66 14.39 -14.25
CA ASN A 75 -4.32 13.32 -15.17
C ASN A 75 -3.19 12.45 -14.57
N LEU A 76 -3.57 11.38 -13.89
CA LEU A 76 -2.61 10.45 -13.26
C LEU A 76 -1.74 9.71 -14.27
N TYR A 77 -2.17 9.55 -15.51
CA TYR A 77 -1.40 8.85 -16.56
C TYR A 77 -0.04 9.52 -16.80
N SER A 78 0.01 10.84 -16.77
CA SER A 78 1.27 11.59 -16.94
C SER A 78 2.22 11.46 -15.76
N LEU A 79 1.69 11.27 -14.55
CA LEU A 79 2.49 11.08 -13.32
C LEU A 79 2.92 9.63 -13.12
N ASN A 80 2.05 8.67 -13.45
CA ASN A 80 2.29 7.24 -13.33
C ASN A 80 3.13 6.72 -14.52
N PHE A 81 4.18 7.43 -14.86
CA PHE A 81 5.14 7.02 -15.89
C PHE A 81 6.41 6.50 -15.21
N GLY A 82 6.89 5.33 -15.65
CA GLY A 82 8.06 4.71 -15.05
C GLY A 82 8.86 3.87 -16.04
N ILE A 83 10.09 3.58 -15.65
CA ILE A 83 11.01 2.71 -16.40
C ILE A 83 11.06 1.34 -15.72
N ILE A 84 10.76 0.28 -16.48
CA ILE A 84 10.90 -1.09 -15.98
C ILE A 84 12.36 -1.51 -16.10
N THR A 85 12.98 -1.77 -14.95
CA THR A 85 14.33 -2.27 -14.83
C THR A 85 14.31 -3.71 -14.35
N LEU A 86 15.12 -4.57 -14.97
CA LEU A 86 15.23 -5.99 -14.61
C LEU A 86 16.40 -6.20 -13.65
N ILE A 87 16.10 -6.66 -12.43
CA ILE A 87 17.10 -6.97 -11.41
C ILE A 87 17.25 -8.50 -11.30
N PRO A 88 18.46 -9.07 -11.45
CA PRO A 88 18.65 -10.51 -11.34
C PRO A 88 18.36 -11.00 -9.92
N LYS A 89 17.66 -12.14 -9.80
CA LYS A 89 17.38 -12.84 -8.53
C LYS A 89 18.54 -13.72 -8.10
N ILE A 90 19.32 -14.16 -9.06
CA ILE A 90 20.46 -15.07 -8.89
C ILE A 90 21.65 -14.55 -9.67
N HIS A 91 22.83 -14.95 -9.26
CA HIS A 91 24.06 -14.69 -10.02
C HIS A 91 23.98 -15.38 -11.39
N GLU A 92 24.48 -14.76 -12.45
CA GLU A 92 24.45 -15.30 -13.83
C GLU A 92 23.03 -15.65 -14.33
N ALA A 93 22.05 -14.79 -14.07
CA ALA A 93 20.71 -14.96 -14.58
C ALA A 93 20.68 -14.94 -16.12
N THR A 94 20.16 -16.01 -16.74
CA THR A 94 20.07 -16.18 -18.21
C THR A 94 18.64 -16.22 -18.72
N LYS A 95 17.65 -16.49 -17.83
CA LYS A 95 16.24 -16.61 -18.19
C LYS A 95 15.43 -15.49 -17.57
N ILE A 96 14.40 -15.00 -18.27
CA ILE A 96 13.56 -13.87 -17.81
C ILE A 96 12.92 -14.12 -16.43
N GLN A 97 12.57 -15.38 -16.10
CA GLN A 97 12.00 -15.76 -14.81
C GLN A 97 12.97 -15.54 -13.63
N GLN A 98 14.27 -15.44 -13.92
CA GLN A 98 15.33 -15.20 -12.94
C GLN A 98 15.53 -13.70 -12.65
N TYR A 99 14.75 -12.83 -13.27
CA TYR A 99 14.75 -11.39 -13.02
C TYR A 99 13.50 -10.96 -12.27
N ARG A 100 13.64 -9.88 -11.52
CA ARG A 100 12.52 -9.13 -10.93
C ARG A 100 12.33 -7.86 -11.75
N PRO A 101 11.17 -7.66 -12.39
CA PRO A 101 10.85 -6.36 -12.94
C PRO A 101 10.61 -5.37 -11.80
N ILE A 102 11.33 -4.26 -11.80
CA ILE A 102 11.14 -3.16 -10.86
C ILE A 102 10.79 -1.93 -11.69
N CYS A 103 9.64 -1.31 -11.41
CA CYS A 103 9.27 -0.06 -12.04
C CYS A 103 9.85 1.11 -11.24
N VAL A 104 10.72 1.89 -11.87
CA VAL A 104 11.31 3.09 -11.29
C VAL A 104 10.43 4.28 -11.68
N LEU A 105 9.63 4.73 -10.73
CA LEU A 105 8.66 5.83 -10.88
C LEU A 105 9.27 7.17 -10.45
N ASN A 106 8.71 8.27 -10.96
CA ASN A 106 9.05 9.61 -10.54
C ASN A 106 8.79 9.80 -9.04
N VAL A 107 9.62 10.62 -8.40
CA VAL A 107 9.49 10.87 -6.95
C VAL A 107 8.17 11.59 -6.64
N SER A 108 7.71 12.49 -7.50
CA SER A 108 6.39 13.13 -7.37
C SER A 108 5.28 12.09 -7.19
N PHE A 109 5.24 11.05 -8.03
CA PHE A 109 4.26 9.98 -7.92
C PHE A 109 4.43 9.15 -6.64
N LYS A 110 5.69 8.88 -6.24
CA LYS A 110 5.99 8.19 -4.96
C LYS A 110 5.48 8.99 -3.75
N ILE A 111 5.54 10.32 -3.79
CA ILE A 111 5.00 11.19 -2.73
C ILE A 111 3.47 11.00 -2.64
N PHE A 112 2.74 11.06 -3.77
CA PHE A 112 1.30 10.80 -3.80
C PHE A 112 0.92 9.46 -3.18
N THR A 113 1.54 8.40 -3.65
CA THR A 113 1.26 7.04 -3.17
C THR A 113 1.60 6.88 -1.70
N LYS A 114 2.66 7.52 -1.21
CA LYS A 114 3.10 7.45 0.18
C LYS A 114 2.15 8.20 1.12
N VAL A 115 1.68 9.40 0.72
CA VAL A 115 0.67 10.15 1.50
C VAL A 115 -0.62 9.33 1.62
N GLY A 116 -1.13 8.81 0.50
CA GLY A 116 -2.30 7.93 0.51
C GLY A 116 -2.11 6.68 1.36
N THR A 117 -0.94 6.03 1.26
CA THR A 117 -0.60 4.87 2.09
C THR A 117 -0.57 5.21 3.57
N ASN A 118 -0.03 6.37 3.96
CA ASN A 118 0.02 6.78 5.36
C ASN A 118 -1.39 6.99 5.95
N ARG A 119 -2.34 7.55 5.15
CA ARG A 119 -3.75 7.65 5.56
C ARG A 119 -4.39 6.27 5.70
N LEU A 120 -4.24 5.42 4.67
CA LEU A 120 -4.78 4.05 4.69
C LEU A 120 -4.23 3.20 5.83
N ASN A 121 -2.95 3.33 6.17
CA ASN A 121 -2.34 2.60 7.27
C ASN A 121 -2.99 2.88 8.63
N LYS A 122 -3.50 4.10 8.85
CA LYS A 122 -4.20 4.45 10.09
C LYS A 122 -5.51 3.67 10.21
N VAL A 123 -6.22 3.49 9.09
CA VAL A 123 -7.49 2.79 9.02
C VAL A 123 -7.32 1.27 8.90
N ALA A 124 -6.24 0.81 8.25
CA ALA A 124 -5.99 -0.62 8.07
C ALA A 124 -5.90 -1.39 9.39
N GLN A 125 -5.48 -0.72 10.48
CA GLN A 125 -5.39 -1.34 11.81
C GLN A 125 -6.75 -1.80 12.35
N SER A 126 -7.82 -1.04 12.09
CA SER A 126 -9.18 -1.34 12.57
C SER A 126 -9.88 -2.41 11.74
N VAL A 127 -9.58 -2.50 10.43
CA VAL A 127 -10.32 -3.36 9.50
C VAL A 127 -9.60 -4.64 9.09
N VAL A 128 -8.29 -4.74 9.33
CA VAL A 128 -7.50 -5.95 9.04
C VAL A 128 -7.38 -6.81 10.28
N SER A 129 -7.72 -8.10 10.16
CA SER A 129 -7.66 -9.06 11.26
C SER A 129 -6.36 -8.96 12.05
N PRO A 130 -6.40 -9.03 13.39
CA PRO A 130 -5.19 -9.08 14.24
C PRO A 130 -4.25 -10.23 13.89
N THR A 131 -4.76 -11.32 13.33
CA THR A 131 -3.95 -12.47 12.89
C THR A 131 -3.09 -12.19 11.66
N GLN A 132 -3.39 -11.12 10.90
CA GLN A 132 -2.54 -10.65 9.81
C GLN A 132 -1.37 -9.86 10.38
N THR A 133 -0.21 -10.48 10.49
CA THR A 133 0.98 -9.89 11.11
C THR A 133 1.96 -9.28 10.10
N ALA A 134 2.02 -9.84 8.89
CA ALA A 134 2.93 -9.35 7.85
C ALA A 134 2.41 -8.06 7.19
N PHE A 135 3.34 -7.14 6.90
CA PHE A 135 3.10 -5.85 6.21
C PHE A 135 2.16 -4.88 6.92
N MET A 136 1.86 -5.12 8.19
CA MET A 136 1.05 -4.22 9.02
C MET A 136 1.94 -3.42 9.96
N PRO A 137 1.85 -2.08 9.97
CA PRO A 137 2.62 -1.25 10.89
C PRO A 137 2.37 -1.65 12.34
N GLY A 138 3.45 -1.75 13.15
CA GLY A 138 3.35 -2.09 14.57
C GLY A 138 3.08 -3.56 14.88
N ARG A 139 2.89 -4.43 13.89
CA ARG A 139 2.74 -5.88 14.08
C ARG A 139 4.05 -6.60 13.76
N ASN A 140 4.36 -7.64 14.53
CA ASN A 140 5.55 -8.44 14.33
C ASN A 140 5.22 -9.75 13.62
N ILE A 141 5.92 -10.02 12.51
CA ILE A 141 5.73 -11.26 11.73
C ILE A 141 5.97 -12.53 12.58
N MET A 142 6.82 -12.44 13.62
CA MET A 142 7.08 -13.54 14.53
C MET A 142 5.86 -13.94 15.37
N GLU A 143 4.91 -13.04 15.60
CA GLU A 143 3.65 -13.35 16.29
C GLU A 143 2.86 -14.43 15.57
N GLY A 144 2.82 -14.37 14.23
CA GLY A 144 2.19 -15.40 13.41
C GLY A 144 2.86 -16.77 13.55
N VAL A 145 4.19 -16.80 13.71
CA VAL A 145 4.96 -18.02 13.96
C VAL A 145 4.64 -18.60 15.33
N VAL A 146 4.56 -17.75 16.36
CA VAL A 146 4.19 -18.17 17.73
C VAL A 146 2.79 -18.74 17.76
N ILE A 147 1.80 -18.06 17.16
CA ILE A 147 0.42 -18.54 17.08
C ILE A 147 0.34 -19.91 16.42
N LEU A 148 1.06 -20.09 15.30
CA LEU A 148 1.12 -21.39 14.63
C LEU A 148 1.72 -22.48 15.53
N HIS A 149 2.81 -22.17 16.22
CA HIS A 149 3.47 -23.11 17.12
C HIS A 149 2.56 -23.51 18.31
N GLU A 150 1.88 -22.54 18.92
CA GLU A 150 0.92 -22.79 20.00
C GLU A 150 -0.26 -23.64 19.51
N THR A 151 -0.81 -23.35 18.31
CA THR A 151 -1.87 -24.14 17.71
C THR A 151 -1.46 -25.60 17.50
N ILE A 152 -0.27 -25.83 16.96
CA ILE A 152 0.27 -27.19 16.77
C ILE A 152 0.42 -27.90 18.12
N HIS A 153 0.97 -27.21 19.13
CA HIS A 153 1.14 -27.77 20.48
C HIS A 153 -0.21 -28.13 21.11
N GLU A 154 -1.21 -27.28 20.96
CA GLU A 154 -2.56 -27.54 21.48
C GLU A 154 -3.21 -28.78 20.83
N LEU A 155 -3.14 -28.89 19.49
CA LEU A 155 -3.64 -30.05 18.75
C LEU A 155 -2.95 -31.34 19.22
N HIS A 156 -1.62 -31.29 19.39
CA HIS A 156 -0.86 -32.44 19.87
C HIS A 156 -1.26 -32.84 21.31
N THR A 157 -1.41 -31.86 22.20
CA THR A 157 -1.80 -32.09 23.59
C THR A 157 -3.22 -32.66 23.70
N LYS A 158 -4.15 -32.16 22.90
CA LYS A 158 -5.54 -32.64 22.85
C LYS A 158 -5.71 -33.93 22.05
N LYS A 159 -4.63 -34.45 21.45
CA LYS A 159 -4.67 -35.62 20.52
C LYS A 159 -5.73 -35.45 19.43
N SER A 160 -5.88 -34.22 18.94
CA SER A 160 -6.82 -33.86 17.87
C SER A 160 -6.09 -33.82 16.53
N ASP A 161 -6.75 -34.35 15.50
CA ASP A 161 -6.25 -34.25 14.14
C ASP A 161 -6.45 -32.81 13.62
N GLY A 162 -5.50 -32.32 12.83
CA GLY A 162 -5.54 -31.00 12.21
C GLY A 162 -4.80 -30.98 10.88
N VAL A 163 -5.20 -30.06 10.00
CA VAL A 163 -4.53 -29.84 8.72
C VAL A 163 -4.08 -28.41 8.63
N ILE A 164 -2.80 -28.19 8.31
CA ILE A 164 -2.21 -26.88 8.12
C ILE A 164 -2.00 -26.67 6.63
N PHE A 165 -2.63 -25.61 6.09
CA PHE A 165 -2.42 -25.20 4.71
C PHE A 165 -1.45 -24.02 4.67
N LYS A 166 -0.31 -24.20 4.01
CA LYS A 166 0.60 -23.11 3.67
C LYS A 166 0.30 -22.65 2.24
N ILE A 167 -0.27 -21.45 2.13
CA ILE A 167 -0.62 -20.86 0.83
C ILE A 167 0.44 -19.81 0.48
N ASP A 168 1.03 -19.92 -0.71
CA ASP A 168 1.93 -18.93 -1.29
C ASP A 168 1.37 -18.46 -2.64
N PHE A 169 1.03 -17.17 -2.73
CA PHE A 169 0.47 -16.59 -3.94
C PHE A 169 1.58 -16.15 -4.88
N GLU A 170 1.72 -16.81 -6.02
CA GLU A 170 2.64 -16.39 -7.07
C GLU A 170 2.25 -15.03 -7.62
N LYS A 171 3.19 -14.06 -7.61
CA LYS A 171 3.00 -12.70 -8.15
C LYS A 171 1.74 -12.03 -7.61
N ALA A 172 1.55 -12.05 -6.30
CA ALA A 172 0.35 -11.56 -5.65
C ALA A 172 -0.01 -10.11 -6.08
N TYR A 173 0.98 -9.23 -6.23
CA TYR A 173 0.76 -7.84 -6.65
C TYR A 173 0.26 -7.72 -8.10
N ASP A 174 0.81 -8.51 -9.01
CA ASP A 174 0.47 -8.45 -10.44
C ASP A 174 -0.89 -9.09 -10.75
N LYS A 175 -1.38 -9.96 -9.84
CA LYS A 175 -2.61 -10.75 -10.04
C LYS A 175 -3.83 -10.19 -9.32
N VAL A 176 -3.70 -9.12 -8.55
CA VAL A 176 -4.85 -8.48 -7.89
C VAL A 176 -5.79 -7.89 -8.93
N LYS A 177 -7.06 -8.28 -8.86
CA LYS A 177 -8.11 -7.66 -9.68
C LYS A 177 -8.60 -6.38 -9.01
N TRP A 178 -8.48 -5.26 -9.71
CA TRP A 178 -8.92 -3.94 -9.21
C TRP A 178 -10.39 -3.93 -8.80
N SER A 179 -11.26 -4.59 -9.57
CA SER A 179 -12.69 -4.73 -9.24
C SER A 179 -12.92 -5.44 -7.91
N PHE A 180 -12.12 -6.46 -7.60
CA PHE A 180 -12.19 -7.15 -6.31
C PHE A 180 -11.72 -6.25 -5.17
N LEU A 181 -10.62 -5.51 -5.37
CA LEU A 181 -10.13 -4.55 -4.37
C LEU A 181 -11.18 -3.48 -4.07
N GLN A 182 -11.78 -2.89 -5.11
CA GLN A 182 -12.84 -1.89 -4.96
C GLN A 182 -14.08 -2.45 -4.24
N GLN A 183 -14.48 -3.68 -4.57
CA GLN A 183 -15.59 -4.35 -3.89
C GLN A 183 -15.26 -4.58 -2.40
N THR A 184 -14.04 -5.02 -2.09
CA THR A 184 -13.58 -5.22 -0.72
C THR A 184 -13.60 -3.93 0.09
N LEU A 185 -13.13 -2.82 -0.48
CA LEU A 185 -13.16 -1.51 0.16
C LEU A 185 -14.60 -1.06 0.44
N ARG A 186 -15.53 -1.25 -0.52
CA ARG A 186 -16.96 -0.96 -0.32
C ARG A 186 -17.55 -1.81 0.80
N MET A 187 -17.24 -3.12 0.82
CA MET A 187 -17.69 -4.03 1.88
C MET A 187 -17.17 -3.63 3.26
N LYS A 188 -16.02 -2.98 3.32
CA LYS A 188 -15.41 -2.43 4.54
C LYS A 188 -15.95 -1.04 4.91
N GLY A 189 -16.93 -0.51 4.18
CA GLY A 189 -17.50 0.81 4.44
C GLY A 189 -16.57 1.97 4.04
N SER A 190 -15.49 1.70 3.32
CA SER A 190 -14.60 2.75 2.82
C SER A 190 -15.25 3.46 1.62
N PRO A 191 -15.26 4.80 1.57
CA PRO A 191 -15.70 5.53 0.39
C PRO A 191 -14.69 5.27 -0.74
N VAL A 192 -15.11 4.52 -1.74
CA VAL A 192 -14.27 4.18 -2.92
C VAL A 192 -13.77 5.44 -3.65
N ASN A 193 -14.51 6.54 -3.51
CA ASN A 193 -14.14 7.84 -4.07
C ASN A 193 -13.19 8.64 -3.17
N GLY A 194 -13.07 8.29 -1.88
CA GLY A 194 -12.30 9.05 -0.90
C GLY A 194 -10.80 8.75 -0.86
N VAL A 195 -10.40 7.59 -1.40
CA VAL A 195 -8.97 7.30 -1.59
C VAL A 195 -8.61 7.77 -3.01
N GLY A 196 -8.67 9.08 -3.22
CA GLY A 196 -8.51 9.79 -4.48
C GLY A 196 -7.95 8.94 -5.61
N GLY A 197 -8.73 8.75 -6.67
CA GLY A 197 -8.24 8.17 -7.92
C GLY A 197 -8.11 6.64 -8.00
N LEU A 198 -8.59 5.84 -7.04
CA LEU A 198 -8.64 4.38 -7.21
C LEU A 198 -9.55 3.92 -8.38
N LYS A 199 -10.25 4.85 -9.02
CA LYS A 199 -11.06 4.55 -10.22
C LYS A 199 -10.22 4.40 -11.48
N GLU A 200 -8.99 4.95 -11.52
CA GLU A 200 -8.16 5.07 -12.73
C GLU A 200 -6.76 4.42 -12.61
N TRP A 201 -6.53 3.60 -11.58
CA TRP A 201 -5.27 2.86 -11.40
C TRP A 201 -5.24 1.60 -12.25
#